data_8374edde6f435f082efe990ec3a82ad6
#
_entry.id   8374edde6f435f082efe990ec3a82ad6
#
_cell.length_a   1.000
_cell.length_b   1.000
_cell.length_c   1.000
_cell.angle_alpha   90.00
_cell.angle_beta   90.00
_cell.angle_gamma   90.00
#
_symmetry.space_group_name_H-M   'P 1'
#
loop_
_entity.id
_entity.type
_entity.pdbx_description
1 polymer ?
#
loop_
_entity_poly.entity_id
_entity_poly.type
_entity_poly.pdbx_seq_one_letter_code
_entity_poly.pdbx_strand_id
1 'polypeptide(L)'
;MLDDLAECREQGTGMLTGADAAIVVVADPTLADAWVEDCSIVMANMQLEAAASGVGSCWIQGRLRQAADGRSAHEFVANLLKVPAPYQLEAILSLGMPEAEAPRRPFDEALLEKVHKETF
;
A
#
# COMPACT_ATOMS: atom_id res chain seq x y z
N MET A 1 12.63 -3.23 12.74
CA MET A 1 11.94 -3.86 11.57
C MET A 1 11.05 -2.88 10.82
N LEU A 2 10.04 -2.23 11.45
CA LEU A 2 9.20 -1.24 10.76
C LEU A 2 9.99 0.01 10.36
N ASP A 3 10.89 0.47 11.21
CA ASP A 3 11.79 1.57 10.89
C ASP A 3 12.75 1.22 9.76
N ASP A 4 13.28 0.00 9.75
CA ASP A 4 14.10 -0.48 8.63
C ASP A 4 13.27 -0.56 7.33
N LEU A 5 12.01 -1.00 7.43
CA LEU A 5 11.12 -1.05 6.28
C LEU A 5 10.77 0.35 5.75
N ALA A 6 10.76 1.36 6.61
CA ALA A 6 10.53 2.75 6.21
C ALA A 6 11.62 3.29 5.27
N GLU A 7 12.82 2.72 5.28
CA GLU A 7 13.91 3.09 4.38
C GLU A 7 13.73 2.56 2.93
N CYS A 8 12.68 1.76 2.67
CA CYS A 8 12.42 1.19 1.33
C CYS A 8 12.08 2.23 0.26
N ARG A 9 11.82 3.46 0.65
CA ARG A 9 11.56 4.59 -0.25
C ARG A 9 12.24 5.85 0.25
N GLU A 10 12.65 6.67 -0.69
CA GLU A 10 13.22 7.99 -0.41
C GLU A 10 12.22 8.92 0.33
N GLN A 11 10.92 8.79 0.03
CA GLN A 11 9.85 9.61 0.63
C GLN A 11 8.54 8.82 0.74
N GLY A 12 7.65 9.27 1.64
CA GLY A 12 6.28 8.77 1.75
C GLY A 12 6.14 7.47 2.54
N THR A 13 7.07 7.18 3.43
CA THR A 13 7.06 6.00 4.32
C THR A 13 6.88 6.34 5.80
N GLY A 14 6.71 7.62 6.13
CA GLY A 14 6.57 8.06 7.53
C GLY A 14 5.45 7.37 8.30
N MET A 15 4.45 6.80 7.60
CA MET A 15 3.38 6.02 8.23
C MET A 15 3.80 4.60 8.65
N LEU A 16 5.05 4.18 8.37
CA LEU A 16 5.63 2.95 8.93
C LEU A 16 6.31 3.22 10.26
N THR A 17 6.89 4.40 10.42
CA THR A 17 7.49 4.82 11.69
C THR A 17 6.38 5.06 12.70
N GLY A 18 6.38 4.30 13.78
CA GLY A 18 5.35 4.37 14.80
C GLY A 18 4.07 3.57 14.50
N ALA A 19 4.00 2.85 13.39
CA ALA A 19 2.93 1.90 13.14
C ALA A 19 3.03 0.68 14.09
N ASP A 20 1.89 0.04 14.38
CA ASP A 20 1.85 -1.18 15.20
C ASP A 20 2.23 -2.42 14.37
N ALA A 21 1.87 -2.42 13.09
CA ALA A 21 2.14 -3.50 12.17
C ALA A 21 2.21 -3.02 10.70
N ALA A 22 2.75 -3.88 9.85
CA ALA A 22 2.68 -3.71 8.40
C ALA A 22 2.42 -5.05 7.70
N ILE A 23 1.66 -4.99 6.61
CA ILE A 23 1.43 -6.13 5.70
C ILE A 23 2.11 -5.79 4.38
N VAL A 24 3.03 -6.63 3.96
CA VAL A 24 3.73 -6.48 2.67
C VAL A 24 3.06 -7.35 1.63
N VAL A 25 2.56 -6.74 0.56
CA VAL A 25 1.84 -7.43 -0.50
C VAL A 25 2.79 -7.70 -1.66
N VAL A 26 2.99 -8.96 -1.92
CA VAL A 26 3.84 -9.47 -3.01
C VAL A 26 3.08 -10.51 -3.82
N ALA A 27 3.37 -10.61 -5.11
CA ALA A 27 2.82 -11.64 -5.98
C ALA A 27 3.87 -12.18 -6.95
N ASP A 28 3.59 -13.35 -7.48
CA ASP A 28 4.38 -13.96 -8.56
C ASP A 28 3.81 -13.49 -9.92
N PRO A 29 4.51 -12.59 -10.64
CA PRO A 29 4.04 -12.08 -11.93
C PRO A 29 4.06 -13.13 -13.05
N THR A 30 4.65 -14.30 -12.81
CA THR A 30 4.69 -15.38 -13.80
C THR A 30 3.39 -16.19 -13.81
N LEU A 31 2.58 -16.09 -12.75
CA LEU A 31 1.32 -16.84 -12.59
C LEU A 31 0.09 -16.08 -13.09
N ALA A 32 0.15 -14.75 -13.13
CA ALA A 32 -0.96 -13.90 -13.57
C ALA A 32 -0.44 -12.59 -14.15
N ASP A 33 -0.94 -12.22 -15.32
CA ASP A 33 -0.66 -10.92 -15.96
C ASP A 33 -1.35 -9.76 -15.23
N ALA A 34 -2.48 -10.02 -14.56
CA ALA A 34 -3.23 -9.05 -13.76
C ALA A 34 -2.78 -8.99 -12.29
N TRP A 35 -1.56 -9.43 -11.97
CA TRP A 35 -1.09 -9.50 -10.57
C TRP A 35 -1.11 -8.14 -9.85
N VAL A 36 -0.92 -7.03 -10.57
CA VAL A 36 -0.97 -5.67 -9.99
C VAL A 36 -2.38 -5.32 -9.56
N GLU A 37 -3.36 -5.60 -10.41
CA GLU A 37 -4.78 -5.39 -10.14
C GLU A 37 -5.24 -6.26 -8.98
N ASP A 38 -4.87 -7.54 -8.98
CA ASP A 38 -5.18 -8.48 -7.90
C ASP A 38 -4.63 -7.98 -6.55
N CYS A 39 -3.35 -7.60 -6.51
CA CYS A 39 -2.74 -7.02 -5.31
C CYS A 39 -3.41 -5.72 -4.88
N SER A 40 -3.80 -4.87 -5.83
CA SER A 40 -4.49 -3.61 -5.54
C SER A 40 -5.87 -3.83 -4.94
N ILE A 41 -6.61 -4.84 -5.40
CA ILE A 41 -7.90 -5.25 -4.83
C ILE A 41 -7.70 -5.78 -3.40
N VAL A 42 -6.70 -6.62 -3.18
CA VAL A 42 -6.34 -7.12 -1.84
C VAL A 42 -6.04 -5.95 -0.89
N MET A 43 -5.22 -4.99 -1.33
CA MET A 43 -4.89 -3.79 -0.55
C MET A 43 -6.14 -2.99 -0.19
N ALA A 44 -7.04 -2.75 -1.16
CA ALA A 44 -8.28 -2.02 -0.94
C ALA A 44 -9.19 -2.73 0.07
N ASN A 45 -9.34 -4.05 -0.05
CA ASN A 45 -10.14 -4.85 0.88
C ASN A 45 -9.56 -4.81 2.30
N MET A 46 -8.24 -4.91 2.45
CA MET A 46 -7.59 -4.80 3.76
C MET A 46 -7.78 -3.41 4.39
N GLN A 47 -7.75 -2.33 3.60
CA GLN A 47 -8.04 -0.98 4.09
C GLN A 47 -9.49 -0.83 4.56
N LEU A 48 -10.45 -1.41 3.81
CA LEU A 48 -11.86 -1.41 4.21
C LEU A 48 -12.10 -2.19 5.51
N GLU A 49 -11.47 -3.37 5.64
CA GLU A 49 -11.54 -4.16 6.87
C GLU A 49 -10.89 -3.46 8.06
N ALA A 50 -9.72 -2.85 7.87
CA ALA A 50 -9.07 -2.06 8.90
C ALA A 50 -10.00 -0.93 9.39
N ALA A 51 -10.59 -0.18 8.46
CA ALA A 51 -11.52 0.90 8.77
C ALA A 51 -12.77 0.39 9.52
N ALA A 52 -13.34 -0.74 9.09
CA ALA A 52 -14.49 -1.37 9.76
C ALA A 52 -14.15 -1.83 11.18
N SER A 53 -12.90 -2.19 11.42
CA SER A 53 -12.38 -2.63 12.73
C SER A 53 -11.85 -1.47 13.60
N GLY A 54 -11.96 -0.22 13.15
CA GLY A 54 -11.43 0.95 13.88
C GLY A 54 -9.90 1.07 13.85
N VAL A 55 -9.23 0.37 12.94
CA VAL A 55 -7.78 0.40 12.74
C VAL A 55 -7.43 1.41 11.65
N GLY A 56 -6.49 2.32 11.93
CA GLY A 56 -5.92 3.20 10.92
C GLY A 56 -5.03 2.43 9.97
N SER A 57 -5.08 2.79 8.68
CA SER A 57 -4.23 2.16 7.67
C SER A 57 -3.75 3.15 6.63
N CYS A 58 -2.57 2.90 6.06
CA CYS A 58 -2.04 3.70 4.97
C CYS A 58 -1.40 2.82 3.90
N TRP A 59 -1.77 3.07 2.64
CA TRP A 59 -1.14 2.46 1.47
C TRP A 59 0.21 3.11 1.20
N ILE A 60 1.26 2.33 1.22
CA ILE A 60 2.61 2.74 0.87
C ILE A 60 3.02 2.01 -0.41
N GLN A 61 3.02 2.75 -1.51
CA GLN A 61 3.36 2.20 -2.82
C GLN A 61 4.81 1.73 -2.84
N GLY A 62 5.05 0.46 -3.20
CA GLY A 62 6.38 -0.11 -3.36
C GLY A 62 6.78 -0.26 -4.82
N ARG A 63 5.87 -0.77 -5.66
CA ARG A 63 6.10 -0.96 -7.09
C ARG A 63 6.47 0.35 -7.78
N LEU A 64 7.48 0.33 -8.65
CA LEU A 64 8.01 1.49 -9.37
C LEU A 64 8.47 2.63 -8.44
N ARG A 65 8.96 2.29 -7.25
CA ARG A 65 9.58 3.25 -6.30
C ARG A 65 11.03 2.84 -6.02
N GLN A 66 11.79 3.81 -5.52
CA GLN A 66 13.21 3.64 -5.21
C GLN A 66 13.49 4.06 -3.77
N ALA A 67 14.42 3.36 -3.14
CA ALA A 67 15.04 3.72 -1.88
C ALA A 67 16.09 4.81 -2.08
N ALA A 68 16.46 5.50 -1.00
CA ALA A 68 17.47 6.59 -1.03
C ALA A 68 18.86 6.12 -1.51
N ASP A 69 19.17 4.84 -1.36
CA ASP A 69 20.42 4.22 -1.82
C ASP A 69 20.42 3.82 -3.31
N GLY A 70 19.36 4.13 -4.05
CA GLY A 70 19.20 3.87 -5.47
C GLY A 70 18.69 2.49 -5.84
N ARG A 71 18.51 1.57 -4.88
CA ARG A 71 17.85 0.29 -5.11
C ARG A 71 16.36 0.52 -5.40
N SER A 72 15.74 -0.37 -6.17
CA SER A 72 14.28 -0.40 -6.21
C SER A 72 13.71 -0.73 -4.82
N ALA A 73 12.52 -0.22 -4.51
CA ALA A 73 11.84 -0.57 -3.25
C ALA A 73 11.62 -2.09 -3.14
N HIS A 74 11.38 -2.77 -4.28
CA HIS A 74 11.30 -4.23 -4.32
C HIS A 74 12.62 -4.89 -3.85
N GLU A 75 13.76 -4.51 -4.44
CA GLU A 75 15.06 -5.09 -4.05
C GLU A 75 15.37 -4.83 -2.58
N PHE A 76 15.06 -3.63 -2.08
CA PHE A 76 15.24 -3.28 -0.68
C PHE A 76 14.42 -4.19 0.23
N VAL A 77 13.11 -4.28 -0.01
CA VAL A 77 12.17 -5.07 0.79
C VAL A 77 12.47 -6.57 0.67
N ALA A 78 12.77 -7.05 -0.53
CA ALA A 78 13.11 -8.46 -0.75
C ALA A 78 14.36 -8.87 0.01
N ASN A 79 15.38 -8.01 0.05
CA ASN A 79 16.59 -8.28 0.84
C ASN A 79 16.31 -8.24 2.35
N LEU A 80 15.54 -7.28 2.83
CA LEU A 80 15.22 -7.11 4.24
C LEU A 80 14.39 -8.28 4.78
N LEU A 81 13.35 -8.68 4.05
CA LEU A 81 12.38 -9.68 4.48
C LEU A 81 12.64 -11.09 3.93
N LYS A 82 13.71 -11.26 3.15
CA LYS A 82 14.05 -12.55 2.50
C LYS A 82 12.96 -13.05 1.55
N VAL A 83 12.30 -12.14 0.83
CA VAL A 83 11.30 -12.50 -0.17
C VAL A 83 11.99 -13.22 -1.33
N PRO A 84 11.61 -14.47 -1.63
CA PRO A 84 12.28 -15.22 -2.70
C PRO A 84 11.81 -14.78 -4.09
N ALA A 85 12.65 -14.97 -5.11
CA ALA A 85 12.18 -14.91 -6.50
C ALA A 85 11.14 -16.04 -6.74
N PRO A 86 10.13 -15.82 -7.62
CA PRO A 86 9.95 -14.69 -8.50
C PRO A 86 9.05 -13.56 -7.95
N TYR A 87 8.69 -13.60 -6.68
CA TYR A 87 7.78 -12.62 -6.08
C TYR A 87 8.24 -11.20 -6.28
N GLN A 88 7.28 -10.32 -6.60
CA GLN A 88 7.46 -8.88 -6.79
C GLN A 88 6.62 -8.10 -5.78
N LEU A 89 7.16 -6.99 -5.30
CA LEU A 89 6.48 -6.09 -4.37
C LEU A 89 5.48 -5.20 -5.13
N GLU A 90 4.22 -5.21 -4.68
CA GLU A 90 3.26 -4.17 -5.09
C GLU A 90 3.25 -3.01 -4.10
N ALA A 91 2.87 -3.28 -2.85
CA ALA A 91 2.70 -2.23 -1.85
C ALA A 91 2.87 -2.78 -0.42
N ILE A 92 2.91 -1.85 0.53
CA ILE A 92 2.93 -2.12 1.96
C ILE A 92 1.74 -1.41 2.59
N LEU A 93 0.97 -2.10 3.42
CA LEU A 93 -0.08 -1.53 4.23
C LEU A 93 0.45 -1.34 5.65
N SER A 94 0.62 -0.09 6.10
CA SER A 94 0.87 0.18 7.51
C SER A 94 -0.44 0.19 8.28
N LEU A 95 -0.41 -0.31 9.51
CA LEU A 95 -1.56 -0.45 10.41
C LEU A 95 -1.21 0.12 11.78
N GLY A 96 -2.14 0.82 12.40
CA GLY A 96 -1.97 1.34 13.76
C GLY A 96 -3.27 1.89 14.34
N MET A 97 -3.30 2.07 15.65
CA MET A 97 -4.45 2.69 16.30
C MET A 97 -4.42 4.20 16.12
N PRO A 98 -5.46 4.81 15.53
CA PRO A 98 -5.50 6.25 15.34
C PRO A 98 -5.62 6.98 16.68
N GLU A 99 -4.87 8.05 16.90
CA GLU A 99 -4.97 8.90 18.10
C GLU A 99 -6.30 9.65 18.16
N ALA A 100 -6.91 9.92 17.00
CA ALA A 100 -8.21 10.59 16.91
C ALA A 100 -8.94 10.12 15.64
N GLU A 101 -10.28 10.18 15.67
CA GLU A 101 -11.07 9.93 14.45
C GLU A 101 -10.76 10.99 13.39
N ALA A 102 -10.43 10.53 12.19
CA ALA A 102 -10.29 11.42 11.04
C ALA A 102 -11.66 12.02 10.69
N PRO A 103 -11.73 13.33 10.39
CA PRO A 103 -12.98 13.95 9.97
C PRO A 103 -13.48 13.30 8.68
N ARG A 104 -14.79 12.99 8.64
CA ARG A 104 -15.41 12.46 7.42
C ARG A 104 -15.33 13.52 6.33
N ARG A 105 -14.85 13.13 5.16
CA ARG A 105 -14.93 14.00 3.98
C ARG A 105 -16.39 14.10 3.55
N PRO A 106 -16.92 15.30 3.29
CA PRO A 106 -18.23 15.44 2.65
C PRO A 106 -18.19 14.80 1.26
N PHE A 107 -19.34 14.31 0.82
CA PHE A 107 -19.48 13.85 -0.56
C PHE A 107 -19.34 15.06 -1.50
N ASP A 108 -18.48 14.95 -2.50
CA ASP A 108 -18.30 15.96 -3.53
C ASP A 108 -19.19 15.63 -4.73
N GLU A 109 -20.30 16.38 -4.88
CA GLU A 109 -21.25 16.17 -5.97
C GLU A 109 -20.62 16.38 -7.36
N ALA A 110 -19.56 17.17 -7.47
CA ALA A 110 -18.83 17.36 -8.73
C ALA A 110 -18.21 16.04 -9.25
N LEU A 111 -18.02 15.05 -8.39
CA LEU A 111 -17.57 13.72 -8.82
C LEU A 111 -18.60 12.99 -9.70
N LEU A 112 -19.89 13.34 -9.57
CA LEU A 112 -20.96 12.78 -10.41
C LEU A 112 -20.87 13.23 -11.87
N GLU A 113 -20.26 14.38 -12.14
CA GLU A 113 -20.02 14.86 -13.51
C GLU A 113 -19.11 13.93 -14.32
N LYS A 114 -18.34 13.06 -13.62
CA LYS A 114 -17.48 12.05 -14.23
C LYS A 114 -18.21 10.75 -14.57
N VAL A 115 -19.49 10.66 -14.17
CA VAL A 115 -20.31 9.46 -14.39
C VAL A 115 -21.17 9.68 -15.62
N HIS A 116 -20.90 8.93 -16.68
CA HIS A 116 -21.67 8.98 -17.92
C HIS A 116 -22.55 7.74 -18.00
N LYS A 117 -23.76 7.90 -18.59
CA LYS A 117 -24.69 6.80 -18.87
C LYS A 117 -24.64 6.48 -20.36
N GLU A 118 -24.40 5.19 -20.68
CA GLU A 118 -24.43 4.60 -22.02
C GLU A 118 -23.36 5.13 -22.97
N THR A 119 -23.19 6.45 -23.06
CA THR A 119 -22.18 7.09 -23.91
C THR A 119 -21.39 8.14 -23.13
N PHE A 120 -20.16 8.36 -23.56
CA PHE A 120 -19.26 9.36 -23.00
C PHE A 120 -19.58 10.75 -23.52
#